data_ed0d95f79f0a8dbb94218acfa535a863
#
_entry.id   ed0d95f79f0a8dbb94218acfa535a863
#
_cell.length_a   1.000
_cell.length_b   1.000
_cell.length_c   1.000
_cell.angle_alpha   90.00
_cell.angle_beta   90.00
_cell.angle_gamma   90.00
#
_symmetry.space_group_name_H-M   'P 1'
#
loop_
_entity.id
_entity.type
_entity.pdbx_description
1 polymer ?
#
loop_
_entity_poly.entity_id
_entity_poly.type
_entity_poly.pdbx_seq_one_letter_code
_entity_poly.pdbx_strand_id
1 'polypeptide(L)'
;MEVKNSLKSLATSEKSKMVLATLQPLPSAQQASQTCSEIFDAKRVLDQGVRPHAESLDLFAPWFGRIRKNATLIPIELRDVRHFCHEIIALKEATKSHNHEGWSKHVYQSLMDAEEPLSAIDAIITHQGDIR
;
A
#
# COMPACT_ATOMS: atom_id res chain seq x y z
N MET A 1 10.87 13.59 19.72
CA MET A 1 10.61 12.19 20.12
C MET A 1 9.13 11.87 20.25
N GLU A 2 8.39 12.68 20.99
CA GLU A 2 6.93 12.48 21.18
C GLU A 2 6.14 12.58 19.87
N VAL A 3 6.50 13.50 18.98
CA VAL A 3 5.83 13.66 17.66
C VAL A 3 5.94 12.39 16.81
N LYS A 4 7.14 11.81 16.72
CA LYS A 4 7.34 10.55 15.98
C LYS A 4 6.54 9.39 16.58
N ASN A 5 6.48 9.28 17.89
CA ASN A 5 5.71 8.25 18.57
C ASN A 5 4.21 8.42 18.34
N SER A 6 3.70 9.65 18.35
CA SER A 6 2.32 9.96 18.04
C SER A 6 1.98 9.59 16.61
N LEU A 7 2.85 9.89 15.64
CA LEU A 7 2.67 9.49 14.23
C LEU A 7 2.68 7.97 14.06
N LYS A 8 3.61 7.29 14.73
CA LYS A 8 3.68 5.82 14.69
C LYS A 8 2.39 5.16 15.20
N SER A 9 1.77 5.73 16.24
CA SER A 9 0.51 5.19 16.77
C SER A 9 -0.66 5.28 15.79
N LEU A 10 -0.60 6.19 14.81
CA LEU A 10 -1.63 6.37 13.78
C LEU A 10 -1.42 5.46 12.56
N ALA A 11 -0.22 4.91 12.40
CA ALA A 11 0.10 4.02 11.29
C ALA A 11 -0.50 2.64 11.50
N THR A 12 -1.01 2.03 10.42
CA THR A 12 -1.66 0.72 10.45
C THR A 12 -0.71 -0.44 10.15
N SER A 13 0.31 -0.22 9.31
CA SER A 13 1.27 -1.27 8.97
C SER A 13 2.59 -1.11 9.73
N GLU A 14 3.26 -2.22 10.02
CA GLU A 14 4.59 -2.22 10.63
C GLU A 14 5.61 -1.51 9.75
N LYS A 15 5.52 -1.68 8.45
CA LYS A 15 6.40 -0.99 7.50
C LYS A 15 6.25 0.53 7.59
N SER A 16 5.03 1.05 7.67
CA SER A 16 4.77 2.48 7.87
C SER A 16 5.34 2.97 9.19
N LYS A 17 5.19 2.21 10.27
CA LYS A 17 5.77 2.54 11.57
C LYS A 17 7.30 2.63 11.51
N MET A 18 7.95 1.73 10.79
CA MET A 18 9.40 1.77 10.59
C MET A 18 9.84 3.03 9.83
N VAL A 19 9.14 3.39 8.77
CA VAL A 19 9.40 4.61 7.99
C VAL A 19 9.26 5.84 8.89
N LEU A 20 8.18 5.93 9.67
CA LEU A 20 7.95 7.05 10.58
C LEU A 20 9.01 7.15 11.67
N ALA A 21 9.51 6.02 12.16
CA ALA A 21 10.58 5.99 13.17
C ALA A 21 11.89 6.58 12.67
N THR A 22 12.14 6.52 11.35
CA THR A 22 13.38 7.00 10.72
C THR A 22 13.24 8.38 10.07
N LEU A 23 12.10 9.05 10.26
CA LEU A 23 11.89 10.39 9.70
C LEU A 23 12.95 11.38 10.18
N GLN A 24 13.47 12.15 9.24
CA GLN A 24 14.41 13.24 9.47
C GLN A 24 13.82 14.55 8.94
N PRO A 25 14.22 15.69 9.51
CA PRO A 25 13.84 16.97 8.93
C PRO A 25 14.27 17.07 7.47
N LEU A 26 13.41 17.61 6.62
CA LEU A 26 13.71 17.78 5.21
C LEU A 26 14.79 18.84 4.99
N PRO A 27 15.72 18.62 4.03
CA PRO A 27 16.91 19.46 3.90
C PRO A 27 16.65 20.85 3.30
N SER A 28 15.48 21.08 2.70
CA SER A 28 15.15 22.38 2.10
C SER A 28 13.70 22.77 2.34
N ALA A 29 13.46 24.10 2.32
CA ALA A 29 12.10 24.65 2.42
C ALA A 29 11.23 24.23 1.24
N GLN A 30 11.80 24.07 0.05
CA GLN A 30 11.07 23.61 -1.14
C GLN A 30 10.57 22.17 -0.97
N GLN A 31 11.42 21.28 -0.50
CA GLN A 31 11.02 19.88 -0.22
C GLN A 31 9.97 19.81 0.87
N ALA A 32 10.12 20.59 1.94
CA ALA A 32 9.13 20.66 3.02
C ALA A 32 7.78 21.16 2.50
N SER A 33 7.77 22.20 1.65
CA SER A 33 6.56 22.75 1.05
C SER A 33 5.86 21.71 0.15
N GLN A 34 6.62 20.99 -0.67
CA GLN A 34 6.10 19.92 -1.53
C GLN A 34 5.49 18.79 -0.72
N THR A 35 6.16 18.35 0.32
CA THR A 35 5.66 17.29 1.22
C THR A 35 4.38 17.74 1.94
N CYS A 36 4.31 19.00 2.39
CA CYS A 36 3.08 19.55 2.98
C CYS A 36 1.92 19.54 1.99
N SER A 37 2.16 19.88 0.73
CA SER A 37 1.14 19.81 -0.34
C SER A 37 0.64 18.40 -0.55
N GLU A 38 1.52 17.41 -0.55
CA GLU A 38 1.17 16.00 -0.68
C GLU A 38 0.34 15.51 0.50
N ILE A 39 0.69 15.93 1.72
CA ILE A 39 -0.08 15.61 2.93
C ILE A 39 -1.47 16.22 2.87
N PHE A 40 -1.60 17.47 2.41
CA PHE A 40 -2.88 18.13 2.22
C PHE A 40 -3.76 17.38 1.22
N ASP A 41 -3.18 16.94 0.11
CA ASP A 41 -3.91 16.18 -0.90
C ASP A 41 -4.38 14.82 -0.34
N ALA A 42 -3.50 14.10 0.35
CA ALA A 42 -3.88 12.85 1.03
C ALA A 42 -5.00 13.07 2.05
N LYS A 43 -4.96 14.17 2.81
CA LYS A 43 -6.01 14.53 3.76
C LYS A 43 -7.35 14.73 3.07
N ARG A 44 -7.39 15.39 1.91
CA ARG A 44 -8.63 15.57 1.16
C ARG A 44 -9.26 14.24 0.76
N VAL A 45 -8.45 13.27 0.36
CA VAL A 45 -8.93 11.92 0.03
C VAL A 45 -9.54 11.26 1.27
N LEU A 46 -8.88 11.35 2.41
CA LEU A 46 -9.39 10.80 3.68
C LEU A 46 -10.68 11.49 4.13
N ASP A 47 -10.78 12.81 3.99
CA ASP A 47 -11.96 13.60 4.37
C ASP A 47 -13.20 13.22 3.55
N GLN A 48 -13.03 12.64 2.38
CA GLN A 48 -14.10 12.12 1.54
C GLN A 48 -14.54 10.69 1.91
N GLY A 49 -14.06 10.17 3.02
CA GLY A 49 -14.40 8.84 3.51
C GLY A 49 -13.58 7.70 2.93
N VAL A 50 -12.61 8.00 2.07
CA VAL A 50 -11.70 6.99 1.52
C VAL A 50 -10.66 6.63 2.59
N ARG A 51 -10.60 5.36 2.94
CA ARG A 51 -9.63 4.81 3.92
C ARG A 51 -8.76 3.77 3.24
N PRO A 52 -7.64 4.18 2.61
CA PRO A 52 -6.71 3.22 2.05
C PRO A 52 -6.21 2.26 3.12
N HIS A 53 -6.21 0.97 2.80
CA HIS A 53 -5.86 -0.07 3.72
C HIS A 53 -4.77 -0.94 3.10
N ALA A 54 -3.72 -1.25 3.84
CA ALA A 54 -2.57 -1.99 3.34
C ALA A 54 -2.03 -2.98 4.39
N GLU A 55 -2.92 -3.68 5.08
CA GLU A 55 -2.54 -4.69 6.08
C GLU A 55 -1.83 -5.89 5.47
N SER A 56 -2.24 -6.27 4.27
CA SER A 56 -1.64 -7.41 3.58
C SER A 56 -0.18 -7.20 3.23
N LEU A 57 0.30 -5.95 3.24
CA LEU A 57 1.70 -5.65 2.96
C LEU A 57 2.64 -6.34 3.97
N ASP A 58 2.24 -6.41 5.23
CA ASP A 58 3.02 -7.08 6.27
C ASP A 58 3.03 -8.61 6.07
N LEU A 59 1.91 -9.17 5.61
CA LEU A 59 1.81 -10.59 5.28
C LEU A 59 2.61 -10.94 4.02
N PHE A 60 2.59 -10.06 3.03
CA PHE A 60 3.23 -10.27 1.74
C PHE A 60 4.76 -10.12 1.80
N ALA A 61 5.27 -9.28 2.67
CA ALA A 61 6.69 -8.96 2.74
C ALA A 61 7.61 -10.20 2.85
N PRO A 62 7.29 -11.25 3.63
CA PRO A 62 8.11 -12.45 3.69
C PRO A 62 8.20 -13.22 2.36
N TRP A 63 7.16 -13.10 1.51
CA TRP A 63 7.09 -13.83 0.25
C TRP A 63 7.91 -13.20 -0.87
N PHE A 64 8.26 -11.92 -0.76
CA PHE A 64 9.09 -11.24 -1.76
C PHE A 64 10.41 -11.95 -2.01
N GLY A 65 11.08 -12.38 -0.96
CA GLY A 65 12.35 -13.11 -1.07
C GLY A 65 12.22 -14.44 -1.81
N ARG A 66 11.12 -15.14 -1.59
CA ARG A 66 10.81 -16.40 -2.27
C ARG A 66 10.45 -16.19 -3.73
N ILE A 67 9.61 -15.22 -4.02
CA ILE A 67 9.23 -14.87 -5.40
C ILE A 67 10.45 -14.48 -6.22
N ARG A 68 11.35 -13.67 -5.66
CA ARG A 68 12.59 -13.28 -6.33
C ARG A 68 13.50 -14.46 -6.66
N LYS A 69 13.45 -15.52 -5.87
CA LYS A 69 14.21 -16.76 -6.08
C LYS A 69 13.45 -17.79 -6.91
N ASN A 70 12.33 -17.41 -7.53
CA ASN A 70 11.44 -18.29 -8.29
C ASN A 70 10.96 -19.51 -7.48
N ALA A 71 10.83 -19.36 -6.16
CA ALA A 71 10.30 -20.41 -5.31
C ALA A 71 8.79 -20.58 -5.53
N THR A 72 8.32 -21.80 -5.45
CA THR A 72 6.89 -22.12 -5.56
C THR A 72 6.16 -21.64 -4.31
N LEU A 73 5.01 -20.98 -4.50
CA LEU A 73 4.12 -20.58 -3.41
C LEU A 73 3.08 -21.67 -3.14
N ILE A 74 2.80 -21.91 -1.87
CA ILE A 74 1.72 -22.82 -1.44
C ILE A 74 0.37 -22.08 -1.44
N PRO A 75 -0.79 -22.78 -1.43
CA PRO A 75 -2.10 -22.13 -1.55
C PRO A 75 -2.37 -21.04 -0.53
N ILE A 76 -1.94 -21.20 0.72
CA ILE A 76 -2.13 -20.17 1.75
C ILE A 76 -1.33 -18.89 1.46
N GLU A 77 -0.14 -19.02 0.88
CA GLU A 77 0.67 -17.88 0.46
C GLU A 77 0.03 -17.17 -0.73
N LEU A 78 -0.54 -17.93 -1.68
CA LEU A 78 -1.31 -17.37 -2.80
C LEU A 78 -2.54 -16.59 -2.31
N ARG A 79 -3.19 -17.05 -1.26
CA ARG A 79 -4.29 -16.32 -0.63
C ARG A 79 -3.82 -14.95 -0.12
N ASP A 80 -2.65 -14.89 0.51
CA ASP A 80 -2.09 -13.63 0.99
C ASP A 80 -1.75 -12.67 -0.17
N VAL A 81 -1.19 -13.20 -1.25
CA VAL A 81 -0.93 -12.41 -2.47
C VAL A 81 -2.24 -11.93 -3.09
N ARG A 82 -3.26 -12.77 -3.11
CA ARG A 82 -4.60 -12.41 -3.58
C ARG A 82 -5.16 -11.22 -2.80
N HIS A 83 -5.05 -11.28 -1.47
CA HIS A 83 -5.50 -10.20 -0.60
C HIS A 83 -4.76 -8.89 -0.89
N PHE A 84 -3.45 -8.97 -1.06
CA PHE A 84 -2.63 -7.83 -1.47
C PHE A 84 -3.10 -7.24 -2.81
N CYS A 85 -3.40 -8.07 -3.81
CA CYS A 85 -3.92 -7.59 -5.11
C CYS A 85 -5.24 -6.83 -4.95
N HIS A 86 -6.15 -7.31 -4.11
CA HIS A 86 -7.41 -6.61 -3.81
C HIS A 86 -7.16 -5.25 -3.17
N GLU A 87 -6.23 -5.15 -2.22
CA GLU A 87 -5.88 -3.87 -1.60
C GLU A 87 -5.29 -2.88 -2.61
N ILE A 88 -4.42 -3.34 -3.51
CA ILE A 88 -3.86 -2.49 -4.57
C ILE A 88 -4.95 -1.98 -5.52
N ILE A 89 -5.86 -2.84 -5.93
CA ILE A 89 -6.99 -2.45 -6.79
C ILE A 89 -7.86 -1.42 -6.07
N ALA A 90 -8.21 -1.65 -4.81
CA ALA A 90 -9.02 -0.73 -4.01
C ALA A 90 -8.33 0.63 -3.84
N LEU A 91 -7.03 0.65 -3.58
CA LEU A 91 -6.26 1.88 -3.44
C LEU A 91 -6.18 2.64 -4.78
N LYS A 92 -5.96 1.92 -5.87
CA LYS A 92 -5.92 2.50 -7.21
C LYS A 92 -7.26 3.14 -7.58
N GLU A 93 -8.36 2.46 -7.29
CA GLU A 93 -9.70 2.98 -7.53
C GLU A 93 -10.02 4.20 -6.64
N ALA A 94 -9.59 4.16 -5.38
CA ALA A 94 -9.76 5.27 -4.46
C ALA A 94 -9.01 6.54 -4.89
N THR A 95 -7.84 6.38 -5.50
CA THR A 95 -7.03 7.53 -5.98
C THR A 95 -7.37 7.98 -7.40
N LYS A 96 -8.08 7.16 -8.16
CA LYS A 96 -8.43 7.43 -9.55
C LYS A 96 -9.21 8.73 -9.74
N SER A 97 -10.21 8.95 -8.92
CA SER A 97 -11.06 10.16 -8.99
C SER A 97 -10.33 11.43 -8.55
N HIS A 98 -9.17 11.29 -7.90
CA HIS A 98 -8.37 12.38 -7.35
C HIS A 98 -7.00 12.50 -8.03
N ASN A 99 -6.79 11.82 -9.17
CA ASN A 99 -5.49 11.72 -9.81
C ASN A 99 -5.10 12.94 -10.67
N HIS A 100 -5.62 14.12 -10.36
CA HIS A 100 -5.35 15.32 -11.16
C HIS A 100 -3.94 15.87 -10.90
N GLU A 101 -3.51 15.88 -9.66
CA GLU A 101 -2.19 16.36 -9.26
C GLU A 101 -1.85 15.92 -7.83
N GLY A 102 -0.61 16.17 -7.42
CA GLY A 102 -0.15 15.92 -6.07
C GLY A 102 0.02 14.44 -5.72
N TRP A 103 -0.24 14.12 -4.46
CA TRP A 103 -0.09 12.77 -3.91
C TRP A 103 -0.96 11.72 -4.60
N SER A 104 -2.23 12.04 -4.83
CA SER A 104 -3.17 11.10 -5.47
C SER A 104 -2.73 10.69 -6.86
N LYS A 105 -2.26 11.65 -7.66
CA LYS A 105 -1.69 11.38 -8.99
C LYS A 105 -0.47 10.47 -8.89
N HIS A 106 0.45 10.80 -7.99
CA HIS A 106 1.67 10.02 -7.80
C HIS A 106 1.35 8.58 -7.38
N VAL A 107 0.47 8.39 -6.42
CA VAL A 107 0.05 7.04 -5.97
C VAL A 107 -0.60 6.28 -7.11
N TYR A 108 -1.58 6.88 -7.79
CA TYR A 108 -2.28 6.23 -8.90
C TYR A 108 -1.34 5.75 -10.01
N GLN A 109 -0.38 6.59 -10.39
CA GLN A 109 0.59 6.27 -11.44
C GLN A 109 1.65 5.25 -11.01
N SER A 110 1.97 5.20 -9.72
CA SER A 110 3.00 4.30 -9.18
C SER A 110 2.48 2.91 -8.88
N LEU A 111 1.17 2.74 -8.71
CA LEU A 111 0.59 1.44 -8.40
C LEU A 111 0.57 0.53 -9.62
N MET A 112 0.98 -0.71 -9.42
CA MET A 112 0.91 -1.74 -10.45
C MET A 112 -0.54 -2.06 -10.81
N ASP A 113 -0.73 -2.62 -12.00
CA ASP A 113 -1.99 -3.24 -12.37
C ASP A 113 -2.04 -4.64 -11.75
N ALA A 114 -2.93 -4.83 -10.79
CA ALA A 114 -3.05 -6.06 -10.03
C ALA A 114 -4.23 -6.95 -10.50
N GLU A 115 -4.96 -6.56 -11.53
CA GLU A 115 -6.11 -7.32 -12.02
C GLU A 115 -5.69 -8.62 -12.70
N GLU A 116 -4.64 -8.58 -13.52
CA GLU A 116 -4.13 -9.77 -14.19
C GLU A 116 -3.59 -10.82 -13.21
N PRO A 117 -2.68 -10.49 -12.28
CA PRO A 117 -2.24 -11.45 -11.26
C PRO A 117 -3.40 -11.97 -10.41
N LEU A 118 -4.35 -11.12 -10.06
CA LEU A 118 -5.53 -11.53 -9.29
C LEU A 118 -6.35 -12.58 -10.05
N SER A 119 -6.63 -12.34 -11.33
CA SER A 119 -7.36 -13.29 -12.18
C SER A 119 -6.64 -14.63 -12.28
N ALA A 120 -5.32 -14.61 -12.42
CA ALA A 120 -4.52 -15.82 -12.48
C ALA A 120 -4.60 -16.62 -11.16
N ILE A 121 -4.57 -15.94 -10.01
CA ILE A 121 -4.70 -16.57 -8.70
C ILE A 121 -6.11 -17.13 -8.52
N ASP A 122 -7.15 -16.37 -8.87
CA ASP A 122 -8.55 -16.79 -8.75
C ASP A 122 -8.89 -18.02 -9.62
N ALA A 123 -8.13 -18.25 -10.68
CA ALA A 123 -8.27 -19.46 -11.48
C ALA A 123 -7.76 -20.72 -10.76
N ILE A 124 -6.88 -20.55 -9.77
CA ILE A 124 -6.20 -21.66 -9.09
C ILE A 124 -6.80 -21.94 -7.71
N ILE A 125 -7.15 -20.90 -6.95
CA ILE A 125 -7.61 -21.03 -5.57
C ILE A 125 -8.99 -20.41 -5.35
N THR A 126 -9.69 -20.90 -4.33
CA THR A 126 -10.94 -20.31 -3.85
C THR A 126 -10.65 -19.10 -2.95
N HIS A 127 -11.69 -18.37 -2.56
CA HIS A 127 -11.57 -17.26 -1.60
C HIS A 127 -11.02 -17.70 -0.24
N GLN A 128 -11.18 -18.98 0.11
CA GLN A 128 -10.69 -19.55 1.36
C GLN A 128 -9.24 -20.02 1.25
N GLY A 129 -8.68 -20.06 0.05
CA GLY A 129 -7.31 -20.49 -0.20
C GLY A 129 -7.19 -22.00 -0.52
N ASP A 130 -8.31 -22.64 -0.83
CA ASP A 130 -8.32 -24.04 -1.28
C ASP A 130 -8.07 -24.10 -2.79
N ILE A 131 -7.42 -25.18 -3.24
CA ILE A 131 -7.21 -25.41 -4.68
C ILE A 131 -8.54 -25.74 -5.35
N ARG A 132 -8.80 -25.10 -6.48
CA ARG A 132 -10.00 -25.37 -7.28
C ARG A 132 -9.94 -26.71 -8.01
#